data_c23598f5ab144e66eb93cde6fe76042a
#
_entry.id   c23598f5ab144e66eb93cde6fe76042a
#
_cell.length_a   1.000
_cell.length_b   1.000
_cell.length_c   1.000
_cell.angle_alpha   90.00
_cell.angle_beta   90.00
_cell.angle_gamma   90.00
#
_symmetry.space_group_name_H-M   'P 1'
#
loop_
_entity.id
_entity.type
_entity.pdbx_description
1 polymer ?
#
loop_
_entity_poly.entity_id
_entity_poly.type
_entity_poly.pdbx_seq_one_letter_code
_entity_poly.pdbx_strand_id
1 'polypeptide(L)'
;MSPFQHGEVFVTEDGAETDLDLGHYERFTDTAMSRLNSVTTGSIYQSVINKERRGDYNGGTVQVIPHITGEIRERIHRVASNSNADVVITEIGGTVGDIESLPFLEAIREFREDVGRNDLAYIHVTLLPFIGTSGELKTKPTQHSVKELRSIGIQPDVLVCRSDRDLSLIHISE
;
A
#
# COMPACT_ATOMS: atom_id res chain seq x y z
N MET A 1 -9.40 7.37 -5.36
CA MET A 1 -10.43 7.92 -6.30
C MET A 1 -11.57 6.93 -6.42
N SER A 2 -12.78 7.39 -6.68
CA SER A 2 -13.90 6.49 -6.92
C SER A 2 -13.83 5.96 -8.35
N PRO A 3 -13.86 4.64 -8.58
CA PRO A 3 -13.87 4.06 -9.92
C PRO A 3 -15.00 4.59 -10.81
N PHE A 4 -16.13 4.93 -10.21
CA PHE A 4 -17.28 5.51 -10.91
C PHE A 4 -16.99 6.87 -11.58
N GLN A 5 -16.01 7.61 -11.09
CA GLN A 5 -15.75 8.97 -11.58
C GLN A 5 -14.75 9.01 -12.73
N HIS A 6 -13.82 8.06 -12.81
CA HIS A 6 -12.79 8.04 -13.85
C HIS A 6 -12.99 6.93 -14.90
N GLY A 7 -14.00 6.05 -14.70
CA GLY A 7 -14.36 5.01 -15.67
C GLY A 7 -13.39 3.83 -15.78
N GLU A 8 -12.35 3.81 -14.98
CA GLU A 8 -11.38 2.71 -14.90
C GLU A 8 -11.83 1.75 -13.81
N VAL A 9 -12.75 0.86 -14.15
CA VAL A 9 -13.41 -0.06 -13.22
C VAL A 9 -13.09 -1.50 -13.61
N PHE A 10 -12.68 -2.29 -12.62
CA PHE A 10 -12.67 -3.75 -12.69
C PHE A 10 -13.75 -4.31 -11.78
N VAL A 11 -14.54 -5.26 -12.29
CA VAL A 11 -15.59 -5.94 -11.52
C VAL A 11 -15.11 -7.34 -11.19
N THR A 12 -14.99 -7.63 -9.90
CA THR A 12 -14.59 -8.94 -9.39
C THR A 12 -15.71 -9.98 -9.58
N GLU A 13 -15.38 -11.28 -9.48
CA GLU A 13 -16.37 -12.35 -9.61
C GLU A 13 -17.53 -12.24 -8.59
N ASP A 14 -17.27 -11.72 -7.40
CA ASP A 14 -18.27 -11.47 -6.35
C ASP A 14 -19.04 -10.15 -6.53
N GLY A 15 -18.86 -9.48 -7.69
CA GLY A 15 -19.61 -8.30 -8.09
C GLY A 15 -19.14 -7.00 -7.43
N ALA A 16 -17.94 -6.95 -6.86
CA ALA A 16 -17.38 -5.71 -6.33
C ALA A 16 -16.80 -4.87 -7.48
N GLU A 17 -17.14 -3.59 -7.50
CA GLU A 17 -16.53 -2.61 -8.37
C GLU A 17 -15.26 -2.07 -7.70
N THR A 18 -14.13 -2.25 -8.37
CA THR A 18 -12.80 -1.96 -7.82
C THR A 18 -11.97 -1.18 -8.83
N ASP A 19 -10.78 -0.78 -8.42
CA ASP A 19 -9.80 -0.18 -9.31
C ASP A 19 -9.35 -1.16 -10.40
N LEU A 20 -9.02 -0.64 -11.57
CA LEU A 20 -8.57 -1.42 -12.73
C LEU A 20 -7.33 -2.27 -12.42
N ASP A 21 -6.49 -1.81 -11.50
CA ASP A 21 -5.26 -2.51 -11.11
C ASP A 21 -5.53 -3.92 -10.58
N LEU A 22 -6.70 -4.17 -9.95
CA LEU A 22 -7.06 -5.52 -9.53
C LEU A 22 -7.17 -6.49 -10.72
N GLY A 23 -7.67 -6.03 -11.86
CA GLY A 23 -7.72 -6.84 -13.08
C GLY A 23 -6.32 -7.18 -13.62
N HIS A 24 -5.36 -6.27 -13.45
CA HIS A 24 -3.97 -6.56 -13.76
C HIS A 24 -3.38 -7.60 -12.81
N TYR A 25 -3.62 -7.45 -11.49
CA TYR A 25 -3.14 -8.41 -10.50
C TYR A 25 -3.70 -9.81 -10.74
N GLU A 26 -5.01 -9.92 -10.99
CA GLU A 26 -5.66 -11.18 -11.34
C GLU A 26 -5.00 -11.85 -12.54
N ARG A 27 -4.78 -11.08 -13.61
CA ARG A 27 -4.16 -11.56 -14.84
C ARG A 27 -2.71 -12.02 -14.65
N PHE A 28 -1.91 -11.34 -13.82
CA PHE A 28 -0.51 -11.67 -13.63
C PHE A 28 -0.26 -12.76 -12.59
N THR A 29 -1.16 -12.90 -11.61
CA THR A 29 -1.03 -13.90 -10.54
C THR A 29 -1.83 -15.17 -10.81
N ASP A 30 -2.68 -15.16 -11.85
CA ASP A 30 -3.65 -16.24 -12.14
C ASP A 30 -4.50 -16.60 -10.90
N THR A 31 -4.88 -15.57 -10.14
CA THR A 31 -5.63 -15.70 -8.89
C THR A 31 -6.84 -14.79 -8.93
N ALA A 32 -8.03 -15.36 -8.81
CA ALA A 32 -9.28 -14.58 -8.80
C ALA A 32 -9.28 -13.58 -7.64
N MET A 33 -9.60 -12.33 -7.97
CA MET A 33 -9.75 -11.25 -7.00
C MET A 33 -11.19 -11.15 -6.51
N SER A 34 -11.35 -10.68 -5.30
CA SER A 34 -12.64 -10.51 -4.64
C SER A 34 -12.74 -9.12 -4.00
N ARG A 35 -13.89 -8.83 -3.45
CA ARG A 35 -14.14 -7.62 -2.65
C ARG A 35 -13.14 -7.43 -1.52
N LEU A 36 -12.60 -8.51 -0.97
CA LEU A 36 -11.62 -8.45 0.12
C LEU A 36 -10.28 -7.86 -0.33
N ASN A 37 -9.96 -7.97 -1.62
CA ASN A 37 -8.69 -7.52 -2.18
C ASN A 37 -8.65 -6.01 -2.47
N SER A 38 -9.78 -5.30 -2.36
CA SER A 38 -9.85 -3.85 -2.54
C SER A 38 -10.25 -3.15 -1.25
N VAL A 39 -9.37 -2.27 -0.77
CA VAL A 39 -9.59 -1.50 0.45
C VAL A 39 -9.37 -0.02 0.17
N THR A 40 -10.41 0.77 0.31
CA THR A 40 -10.35 2.23 0.14
C THR A 40 -10.31 2.93 1.49
N THR A 41 -9.72 4.12 1.55
CA THR A 41 -9.74 5.00 2.73
C THR A 41 -11.17 5.19 3.26
N GLY A 42 -12.13 5.47 2.35
CA GLY A 42 -13.53 5.65 2.73
C GLY A 42 -14.13 4.42 3.41
N SER A 43 -13.81 3.20 2.93
CA SER A 43 -14.31 1.96 3.52
C SER A 43 -13.75 1.71 4.93
N ILE A 44 -12.49 2.06 5.16
CA ILE A 44 -11.85 1.97 6.49
C ILE A 44 -12.53 2.94 7.47
N TYR A 45 -12.62 4.22 7.12
CA TYR A 45 -13.24 5.21 8.01
C TYR A 45 -14.70 4.90 8.27
N GLN A 46 -15.46 4.48 7.26
CA GLN A 46 -16.86 4.10 7.44
C GLN A 46 -17.02 2.91 8.39
N SER A 47 -16.12 1.92 8.31
CA SER A 47 -16.11 0.77 9.23
C SER A 47 -15.88 1.22 10.66
N VAL A 48 -14.88 2.06 10.89
CA VAL A 48 -14.56 2.58 12.24
C VAL A 48 -15.70 3.44 12.80
N ILE A 49 -16.29 4.33 11.98
CA ILE A 49 -17.45 5.13 12.39
C ILE A 49 -18.64 4.25 12.76
N ASN A 50 -18.90 3.19 12.00
CA ASN A 50 -19.97 2.25 12.30
C ASN A 50 -19.72 1.48 13.59
N LYS A 51 -18.47 1.05 13.84
CA LYS A 51 -18.06 0.40 15.10
C LYS A 51 -18.24 1.36 16.29
N GLU A 52 -17.83 2.61 16.15
CA GLU A 52 -18.02 3.65 17.19
C GLU A 52 -19.49 3.83 17.53
N ARG A 53 -20.35 4.01 16.53
CA ARG A 53 -21.80 4.21 16.74
C ARG A 53 -22.51 3.00 17.37
N ARG A 54 -22.00 1.80 17.17
CA ARG A 54 -22.52 0.59 17.83
C ARG A 54 -22.01 0.43 19.28
N GLY A 55 -21.00 1.23 19.66
CA GLY A 55 -20.39 1.13 20.99
C GLY A 55 -19.28 0.08 21.11
N ASP A 56 -18.75 -0.40 19.99
CA ASP A 56 -17.73 -1.46 19.97
C ASP A 56 -16.42 -1.04 20.67
N TYR A 57 -16.23 0.27 20.88
CA TYR A 57 -15.06 0.83 21.57
C TYR A 57 -15.32 1.19 23.05
N ASN A 58 -16.43 0.72 23.63
CA ASN A 58 -16.77 0.88 25.05
C ASN A 58 -16.72 2.34 25.56
N GLY A 59 -17.10 3.32 24.71
CA GLY A 59 -17.07 4.74 25.03
C GLY A 59 -15.70 5.40 24.97
N GLY A 60 -14.68 4.69 24.50
CA GLY A 60 -13.35 5.26 24.26
C GLY A 60 -13.36 6.26 23.10
N THR A 61 -12.45 7.24 23.15
CA THR A 61 -12.24 8.19 22.05
C THR A 61 -11.61 7.50 20.88
N VAL A 62 -12.27 7.55 19.72
CA VAL A 62 -11.75 7.00 18.47
C VAL A 62 -10.65 7.92 17.91
N GLN A 63 -9.52 7.32 17.55
CA GLN A 63 -8.32 8.00 17.03
C GLN A 63 -7.80 7.28 15.80
N VAL A 64 -6.90 7.92 15.05
CA VAL A 64 -6.23 7.26 13.92
C VAL A 64 -5.46 6.04 14.40
N ILE A 65 -4.66 6.20 15.44
CA ILE A 65 -3.99 5.11 16.16
C ILE A 65 -4.71 4.94 17.51
N PRO A 66 -5.19 3.76 17.86
CA PRO A 66 -5.04 2.47 17.17
C PRO A 66 -6.23 2.06 16.29
N HIS A 67 -7.27 2.88 16.11
CA HIS A 67 -8.54 2.41 15.56
C HIS A 67 -8.55 2.32 14.04
N ILE A 68 -8.06 3.36 13.33
CA ILE A 68 -7.94 3.34 11.86
C ILE A 68 -6.81 2.39 11.45
N THR A 69 -5.64 2.48 12.10
CA THR A 69 -4.51 1.57 11.80
C THR A 69 -4.86 0.12 12.09
N GLY A 70 -5.59 -0.14 13.18
CA GLY A 70 -6.09 -1.47 13.53
C GLY A 70 -7.06 -2.03 12.49
N GLU A 71 -7.99 -1.22 11.99
CA GLU A 71 -8.92 -1.64 10.93
C GLU A 71 -8.17 -1.98 9.63
N ILE A 72 -7.15 -1.22 9.26
CA ILE A 72 -6.31 -1.50 8.08
C ILE A 72 -5.59 -2.85 8.26
N ARG A 73 -4.95 -3.08 9.40
CA ARG A 73 -4.27 -4.34 9.71
C ARG A 73 -5.24 -5.53 9.71
N GLU A 74 -6.44 -5.36 10.27
CA GLU A 74 -7.49 -6.38 10.24
C GLU A 74 -7.87 -6.76 8.81
N ARG A 75 -7.93 -5.80 7.87
CA ARG A 75 -8.21 -6.08 6.45
C ARG A 75 -7.12 -6.92 5.81
N ILE A 76 -5.84 -6.62 6.09
CA ILE A 76 -4.72 -7.42 5.58
C ILE A 76 -4.78 -8.86 6.13
N HIS A 77 -4.96 -9.02 7.43
CA HIS A 77 -5.11 -10.34 8.06
C HIS A 77 -6.30 -11.12 7.49
N ARG A 78 -7.40 -10.44 7.19
CA ARG A 78 -8.61 -11.07 6.64
C ARG A 78 -8.35 -11.66 5.25
N VAL A 79 -7.61 -10.96 4.39
CA VAL A 79 -7.20 -11.51 3.08
C VAL A 79 -6.33 -12.75 3.27
N ALA A 80 -5.32 -12.68 4.12
CA ALA A 80 -4.43 -13.79 4.42
C ALA A 80 -5.19 -15.02 4.95
N SER A 81 -6.13 -14.80 5.89
CA SER A 81 -6.90 -15.89 6.52
C SER A 81 -7.95 -16.52 5.62
N ASN A 82 -8.45 -15.79 4.62
CA ASN A 82 -9.47 -16.29 3.69
C ASN A 82 -8.89 -16.85 2.39
N SER A 83 -7.59 -16.79 2.21
CA SER A 83 -6.88 -17.35 1.06
C SER A 83 -6.01 -18.54 1.49
N ASN A 84 -5.75 -19.46 0.55
CA ASN A 84 -4.75 -20.51 0.73
C ASN A 84 -3.38 -20.07 0.16
N ALA A 85 -3.13 -18.78 0.11
CA ALA A 85 -1.92 -18.24 -0.46
C ALA A 85 -0.73 -18.38 0.51
N ASP A 86 0.40 -18.83 0.00
CA ASP A 86 1.66 -18.87 0.74
C ASP A 86 2.24 -17.46 0.94
N VAL A 87 1.89 -16.53 0.04
CA VAL A 87 2.36 -15.14 0.06
C VAL A 87 1.19 -14.20 -0.22
N VAL A 88 1.05 -13.17 0.59
CA VAL A 88 0.10 -12.07 0.38
C VAL A 88 0.86 -10.79 0.04
N ILE A 89 0.56 -10.22 -1.11
CA ILE A 89 1.14 -8.95 -1.54
C ILE A 89 0.11 -7.84 -1.28
N THR A 90 0.46 -6.91 -0.40
CA THR A 90 -0.36 -5.73 -0.12
C THR A 90 0.26 -4.50 -0.78
N GLU A 91 -0.46 -3.89 -1.69
CA GLU A 91 -0.06 -2.63 -2.33
C GLU A 91 -0.64 -1.44 -1.57
N ILE A 92 0.20 -0.47 -1.26
CA ILE A 92 -0.19 0.82 -0.68
C ILE A 92 -0.05 1.88 -1.76
N GLY A 93 -1.18 2.36 -2.26
CA GLY A 93 -1.21 3.40 -3.28
C GLY A 93 -0.83 4.77 -2.76
N GLY A 94 -0.37 5.63 -3.67
CA GLY A 94 0.01 7.01 -3.38
C GLY A 94 1.50 7.21 -3.18
N THR A 95 1.87 8.44 -2.92
CA THR A 95 3.28 8.85 -2.73
C THR A 95 3.63 8.84 -1.24
N VAL A 96 4.79 8.30 -0.91
CA VAL A 96 5.31 8.39 0.47
C VAL A 96 5.54 9.86 0.84
N GLY A 97 4.95 10.26 1.97
CA GLY A 97 4.96 11.66 2.43
C GLY A 97 3.62 12.38 2.24
N ASP A 98 2.73 11.86 1.42
CA ASP A 98 1.38 12.40 1.30
C ASP A 98 0.56 12.11 2.55
N ILE A 99 -0.20 13.10 3.00
CA ILE A 99 -0.94 13.03 4.27
C ILE A 99 -2.00 11.89 4.28
N GLU A 100 -2.61 11.61 3.15
CA GLU A 100 -3.62 10.57 3.01
C GLU A 100 -3.03 9.15 3.11
N SER A 101 -1.73 8.98 2.85
CA SER A 101 -1.03 7.69 2.94
C SER A 101 -0.56 7.38 4.37
N LEU A 102 -0.42 8.38 5.23
CA LEU A 102 0.16 8.22 6.57
C LEU A 102 -0.52 7.15 7.43
N PRO A 103 -1.87 7.06 7.52
CA PRO A 103 -2.51 6.00 8.30
C PRO A 103 -2.19 4.59 7.80
N PHE A 104 -2.05 4.42 6.49
CA PHE A 104 -1.69 3.13 5.88
C PHE A 104 -0.22 2.79 6.15
N LEU A 105 0.67 3.75 6.00
CA LEU A 105 2.10 3.55 6.30
C LEU A 105 2.31 3.23 7.78
N GLU A 106 1.61 3.92 8.68
CA GLU A 106 1.65 3.60 10.10
C GLU A 106 1.11 2.20 10.38
N ALA A 107 -0.01 1.81 9.75
CA ALA A 107 -0.58 0.48 9.89
C ALA A 107 0.39 -0.63 9.46
N ILE A 108 1.07 -0.49 8.31
CA ILE A 108 2.04 -1.51 7.87
C ILE A 108 3.31 -1.50 8.71
N ARG A 109 3.70 -0.36 9.28
CA ARG A 109 4.79 -0.30 10.24
C ARG A 109 4.48 -1.12 11.50
N GLU A 110 3.27 -0.94 12.05
CA GLU A 110 2.78 -1.73 13.20
C GLU A 110 2.59 -3.21 12.83
N PHE A 111 2.18 -3.51 11.59
CA PHE A 111 1.92 -4.87 11.12
C PHE A 111 3.14 -5.79 11.24
N ARG A 112 4.35 -5.23 11.20
CA ARG A 112 5.60 -5.97 11.44
C ARG A 112 5.67 -6.60 12.83
N GLU A 113 5.00 -5.99 13.81
CA GLU A 113 4.92 -6.53 15.17
C GLU A 113 3.90 -7.66 15.26
N ASP A 114 2.85 -7.62 14.42
CA ASP A 114 1.81 -8.65 14.40
C ASP A 114 2.33 -9.97 13.82
N VAL A 115 3.09 -9.93 12.72
CA VAL A 115 3.53 -11.12 11.98
C VAL A 115 4.99 -11.50 12.22
N GLY A 116 5.80 -10.58 12.74
CA GLY A 116 7.22 -10.81 12.95
C GLY A 116 8.09 -10.43 11.73
N ARG A 117 9.38 -10.25 12.00
CA ARG A 117 10.33 -9.74 10.99
C ARG A 117 10.64 -10.73 9.88
N ASN A 118 10.48 -12.02 10.14
CA ASN A 118 10.83 -13.06 9.17
C ASN A 118 9.72 -13.32 8.16
N ASP A 119 8.50 -12.89 8.47
CA ASP A 119 7.31 -13.15 7.68
C ASP A 119 6.81 -11.90 6.92
N LEU A 120 7.61 -10.83 6.93
CA LEU A 120 7.29 -9.57 6.27
C LEU A 120 8.50 -9.00 5.53
N ALA A 121 8.27 -8.53 4.29
CA ALA A 121 9.24 -7.74 3.54
C ALA A 121 8.60 -6.45 3.02
N TYR A 122 9.30 -5.33 3.15
CA TYR A 122 8.91 -4.05 2.57
C TYR A 122 9.60 -3.84 1.23
N ILE A 123 8.81 -3.73 0.18
CA ILE A 123 9.29 -3.41 -1.16
C ILE A 123 8.89 -1.97 -1.49
N HIS A 124 9.87 -1.12 -1.71
CA HIS A 124 9.62 0.27 -2.07
C HIS A 124 9.86 0.49 -3.56
N VAL A 125 8.80 0.92 -4.26
CA VAL A 125 8.85 1.20 -5.70
C VAL A 125 9.07 2.69 -5.90
N THR A 126 10.07 3.04 -6.71
CA THR A 126 10.42 4.44 -7.00
C THR A 126 10.62 4.66 -8.50
N LEU A 127 10.67 5.91 -8.89
CA LEU A 127 10.97 6.32 -10.26
C LEU A 127 12.35 6.99 -10.33
N LEU A 128 13.16 6.56 -11.30
CA LEU A 128 14.39 7.23 -11.71
C LEU A 128 14.14 7.97 -13.02
N PRO A 129 13.77 9.26 -12.97
CA PRO A 129 13.47 10.00 -14.19
C PRO A 129 14.74 10.28 -14.98
N PHE A 130 14.68 10.11 -16.31
CA PHE A 130 15.70 10.57 -17.22
C PHE A 130 15.37 11.97 -17.70
N ILE A 131 16.32 12.90 -17.54
CA ILE A 131 16.18 14.27 -18.03
C ILE A 131 16.91 14.40 -19.36
N GLY A 132 16.15 14.43 -20.45
CA GLY A 132 16.69 14.47 -21.82
C GLY A 132 17.61 15.66 -22.10
N THR A 133 17.35 16.82 -21.48
CA THR A 133 18.17 18.03 -21.65
C THR A 133 19.56 17.94 -21.01
N SER A 134 19.72 17.16 -19.94
CA SER A 134 21.01 16.94 -19.29
C SER A 134 21.62 15.58 -19.63
N GLY A 135 20.87 14.68 -20.26
CA GLY A 135 21.33 13.35 -20.58
C GLY A 135 21.56 12.42 -19.37
N GLU A 136 20.91 12.71 -18.24
CA GLU A 136 21.19 12.04 -16.96
C GLU A 136 19.94 11.44 -16.35
N LEU A 137 20.12 10.28 -15.67
CA LEU A 137 19.16 9.75 -14.69
C LEU A 137 19.30 10.52 -13.38
N LYS A 138 18.18 10.87 -12.76
CA LYS A 138 18.16 11.56 -11.46
C LYS A 138 17.77 10.58 -10.35
N THR A 139 18.70 10.37 -9.42
CA THR A 139 18.50 9.50 -8.25
C THR A 139 17.91 10.23 -7.04
N LYS A 140 18.02 11.55 -6.98
CA LYS A 140 17.53 12.36 -5.85
C LYS A 140 16.06 12.14 -5.49
N PRO A 141 15.09 12.01 -6.43
CA PRO A 141 13.70 11.70 -6.06
C PRO A 141 13.57 10.39 -5.29
N THR A 142 14.29 9.35 -5.72
CA THR A 142 14.34 8.06 -5.03
C THR A 142 14.96 8.19 -3.64
N GLN A 143 16.11 8.87 -3.52
CA GLN A 143 16.77 9.10 -2.22
C GLN A 143 15.84 9.85 -1.26
N HIS A 144 15.12 10.87 -1.76
CA HIS A 144 14.16 11.62 -0.95
C HIS A 144 13.01 10.73 -0.48
N SER A 145 12.40 9.96 -1.38
CA SER A 145 11.31 9.04 -1.06
C SER A 145 11.72 7.99 -0.02
N VAL A 146 12.92 7.41 -0.15
CA VAL A 146 13.47 6.47 0.85
C VAL A 146 13.69 7.15 2.20
N LYS A 147 14.18 8.40 2.20
CA LYS A 147 14.37 9.17 3.44
C LYS A 147 13.05 9.43 4.15
N GLU A 148 12.01 9.81 3.40
CA GLU A 148 10.65 10.01 3.96
C GLU A 148 10.11 8.71 4.55
N LEU A 149 10.23 7.58 3.85
CA LEU A 149 9.79 6.28 4.34
C LEU A 149 10.52 5.89 5.65
N ARG A 150 11.83 6.13 5.71
CA ARG A 150 12.62 5.89 6.93
C ARG A 150 12.22 6.80 8.08
N SER A 151 11.82 8.04 7.81
CA SER A 151 11.37 8.97 8.85
C SER A 151 10.08 8.53 9.54
N ILE A 152 9.26 7.74 8.84
CA ILE A 152 8.06 7.09 9.38
C ILE A 152 8.41 5.83 10.18
N GLY A 153 9.65 5.34 10.11
CA GLY A 153 10.12 4.16 10.80
C GLY A 153 10.09 2.87 9.96
N ILE A 154 9.90 2.99 8.65
CA ILE A 154 9.91 1.84 7.73
C ILE A 154 11.25 1.80 6.98
N GLN A 155 12.02 0.75 7.20
CA GLN A 155 13.20 0.44 6.41
C GLN A 155 12.80 -0.52 5.29
N PRO A 156 12.88 -0.13 4.00
CA PRO A 156 12.62 -1.06 2.91
C PRO A 156 13.67 -2.17 2.88
N ASP A 157 13.22 -3.39 2.64
CA ASP A 157 14.08 -4.56 2.46
C ASP A 157 14.53 -4.67 1.00
N VAL A 158 13.68 -4.21 0.07
CA VAL A 158 13.95 -4.18 -1.38
C VAL A 158 13.56 -2.82 -1.94
N LEU A 159 14.42 -2.30 -2.82
CA LEU A 159 14.16 -1.08 -3.59
C LEU A 159 14.00 -1.44 -5.06
N VAL A 160 12.82 -1.17 -5.63
CA VAL A 160 12.53 -1.36 -7.05
C VAL A 160 12.53 -0.01 -7.74
N CYS A 161 13.54 0.26 -8.55
CA CYS A 161 13.69 1.51 -9.27
C CYS A 161 13.17 1.36 -10.71
N ARG A 162 12.05 1.99 -11.02
CA ARG A 162 11.53 2.07 -12.38
C ARG A 162 12.35 3.07 -13.17
N SER A 163 12.87 2.65 -14.32
CA SER A 163 13.63 3.49 -15.24
C SER A 163 13.38 3.05 -16.68
N ASP A 164 13.43 3.97 -17.61
CA ASP A 164 13.41 3.71 -19.05
C ASP A 164 14.80 3.46 -19.63
N ARG A 165 15.84 3.54 -18.81
CA ARG A 165 17.24 3.32 -19.16
C ARG A 165 17.96 2.56 -18.07
N ASP A 166 19.03 1.86 -18.47
CA ASP A 166 19.89 1.15 -17.55
C ASP A 166 20.61 2.10 -16.61
N LEU A 167 20.62 1.73 -15.33
CA LEU A 167 21.39 2.43 -14.30
C LEU A 167 22.85 1.96 -14.35
N SER A 168 23.77 2.87 -14.63
CA SER A 168 25.19 2.53 -14.57
C SER A 168 25.68 2.36 -13.12
N LEU A 169 26.71 1.54 -12.92
CA LEU A 169 27.30 1.30 -11.60
C LEU A 169 27.79 2.58 -10.90
N ILE A 170 28.11 3.63 -11.66
CA ILE A 170 28.52 4.93 -11.13
C ILE A 170 27.37 5.61 -10.34
N HIS A 171 26.12 5.34 -10.70
CA HIS A 171 24.95 5.91 -10.02
C HIS A 171 24.53 5.12 -8.79
N ILE A 172 25.08 3.94 -8.56
CA ILE A 172 24.72 3.07 -7.41
C ILE A 172 25.57 3.41 -6.17
N SER A 173 26.68 4.10 -6.35
CA SER A 173 27.64 4.42 -5.27
C SER A 173 27.37 5.74 -4.53
N GLU A 174 26.36 6.52 -4.90
CA GLU A 174 25.93 7.73 -4.22
C GLU A 174 24.68 7.46 -3.36
#